data_b6c93f7996996179c6e67f2f36eb3691
#
_entry.id   b6c93f7996996179c6e67f2f36eb3691
#
_cell.length_a   1.000
_cell.length_b   1.000
_cell.length_c   1.000
_cell.angle_alpha   90.00
_cell.angle_beta   90.00
_cell.angle_gamma   90.00
#
_symmetry.space_group_name_H-M   'P 1'
#
loop_
_entity.id
_entity.type
_entity.pdbx_description
1 polymer ?
#
loop_
_entity_poly.entity_id
_entity_poly.type
_entity_poly.pdbx_seq_one_letter_code
_entity_poly.pdbx_strand_id
1 'polypeptide(L)'
;MEYFENRDRAESFGEAAQDYDAFRPKYPAALVAAIMEAAEASAGPDDRAPRILDVGSGTGILASQLRTAGAEILAVEPDPAMAELARPKGLEVEVSAFEDWDPQSRTFDLVSFGQSFHWVDPSVALPTIRTVLTPGGTLALAWNDIEPIGELKTRLDATAARFHTDGRTASLGTAGAEDTFAHVEHPAIAQLRGAGFSPKETTFVDNLHYSKHDWLSMVFTYSAQLTMDPVKRAVMREEMSAEIPEDGLDARNEALLVLASA
;
A
#
# COMPACT_ATOMS: atom_id res chain seq x y z
N MET A 1 -0.19 16.29 11.73
CA MET A 1 0.77 16.40 10.58
C MET A 1 0.36 15.32 9.63
N GLU A 2 -0.09 15.70 8.45
CA GLU A 2 -0.53 14.75 7.43
C GLU A 2 0.71 13.99 6.90
N TYR A 3 0.56 12.74 6.47
CA TYR A 3 1.68 11.91 6.02
C TYR A 3 2.40 12.51 4.80
N PHE A 4 1.65 13.10 3.87
CA PHE A 4 2.19 13.72 2.66
C PHE A 4 3.07 14.96 2.94
N GLU A 5 3.01 15.55 4.14
CA GLU A 5 3.91 16.63 4.55
C GLU A 5 5.32 16.15 4.95
N ASN A 6 5.53 14.84 5.09
CA ASN A 6 6.80 14.27 5.54
C ASN A 6 7.51 13.52 4.38
N ARG A 7 8.09 14.30 3.44
CA ARG A 7 8.79 13.76 2.27
C ARG A 7 9.99 12.89 2.61
N ASP A 8 10.77 13.23 3.64
CA ASP A 8 11.92 12.43 4.09
C ASP A 8 11.51 10.99 4.43
N ARG A 9 10.28 10.82 4.93
CA ARG A 9 9.72 9.53 5.27
C ARG A 9 9.21 8.77 4.04
N ALA A 10 8.66 9.47 3.07
CA ALA A 10 8.26 8.89 1.79
C ALA A 10 9.47 8.43 0.96
N GLU A 11 10.61 9.13 1.09
CA GLU A 11 11.85 8.83 0.36
C GLU A 11 12.75 7.82 1.09
N SER A 12 12.40 7.39 2.32
CA SER A 12 13.22 6.45 3.11
C SER A 12 13.20 5.00 2.62
N PHE A 13 12.33 4.67 1.67
CA PHE A 13 12.13 3.30 1.21
C PHE A 13 13.22 2.80 0.26
N GLY A 14 13.92 3.71 -0.46
CA GLY A 14 14.91 3.34 -1.48
C GLY A 14 16.05 2.48 -0.96
N GLU A 15 16.59 2.77 0.24
CA GLU A 15 17.64 1.95 0.86
C GLU A 15 17.17 0.55 1.24
N ALA A 16 15.86 0.37 1.50
CA ALA A 16 15.25 -0.91 1.87
C ALA A 16 14.45 -1.54 0.73
N ALA A 17 14.58 -1.01 -0.49
CA ALA A 17 13.72 -1.40 -1.62
C ALA A 17 13.80 -2.91 -1.94
N GLN A 18 14.98 -3.54 -1.80
CA GLN A 18 15.14 -4.98 -2.02
C GLN A 18 14.41 -5.81 -0.97
N ASP A 19 14.56 -5.46 0.31
CA ASP A 19 13.86 -6.14 1.40
C ASP A 19 12.34 -5.86 1.30
N TYR A 20 11.96 -4.66 0.94
CA TYR A 20 10.58 -4.30 0.66
C TYR A 20 9.98 -5.23 -0.40
N ASP A 21 10.65 -5.39 -1.54
CA ASP A 21 10.20 -6.24 -2.64
C ASP A 21 10.13 -7.72 -2.27
N ALA A 22 11.09 -8.19 -1.49
CA ALA A 22 11.21 -9.59 -1.12
C ALA A 22 10.21 -10.01 -0.04
N PHE A 23 9.91 -9.13 0.93
CA PHE A 23 9.21 -9.51 2.15
C PHE A 23 7.84 -8.87 2.32
N ARG A 24 7.52 -7.78 1.60
CA ARG A 24 6.16 -7.21 1.65
C ARG A 24 5.15 -8.16 1.04
N PRO A 25 3.96 -8.31 1.65
CA PRO A 25 2.94 -9.21 1.18
C PRO A 25 2.37 -8.76 -0.16
N LYS A 26 1.97 -9.73 -0.95
CA LYS A 26 1.08 -9.51 -2.10
C LYS A 26 -0.32 -9.19 -1.61
N TYR A 27 -1.12 -8.60 -2.48
CA TYR A 27 -2.55 -8.43 -2.21
C TYR A 27 -3.30 -9.74 -2.41
N PRO A 28 -4.37 -10.01 -1.62
CA PRO A 28 -5.22 -11.17 -1.81
C PRO A 28 -5.72 -11.29 -3.25
N ALA A 29 -5.75 -12.51 -3.79
CA ALA A 29 -6.17 -12.73 -5.16
C ALA A 29 -7.61 -12.23 -5.41
N ALA A 30 -8.49 -12.37 -4.43
CA ALA A 30 -9.86 -11.87 -4.51
C ALA A 30 -9.95 -10.33 -4.54
N LEU A 31 -9.03 -9.63 -3.87
CA LEU A 31 -8.91 -8.16 -3.95
C LEU A 31 -8.45 -7.73 -5.35
N VAL A 32 -7.42 -8.38 -5.88
CA VAL A 32 -6.94 -8.13 -7.25
C VAL A 32 -8.04 -8.38 -8.28
N ALA A 33 -8.80 -9.48 -8.14
CA ALA A 33 -9.93 -9.79 -9.01
C ALA A 33 -11.02 -8.72 -8.95
N ALA A 34 -11.33 -8.17 -7.76
CA ALA A 34 -12.31 -7.10 -7.61
C ALA A 34 -11.85 -5.78 -8.27
N ILE A 35 -10.56 -5.46 -8.22
CA ILE A 35 -9.99 -4.31 -8.96
C ILE A 35 -10.11 -4.54 -10.46
N MET A 36 -9.78 -5.74 -10.95
CA MET A 36 -9.86 -6.06 -12.38
C MET A 36 -11.29 -5.99 -12.89
N GLU A 37 -12.27 -6.54 -12.15
CA GLU A 37 -13.69 -6.46 -12.50
C GLU A 37 -14.16 -4.99 -12.63
N ALA A 38 -13.72 -4.12 -11.71
CA ALA A 38 -14.04 -2.70 -11.79
C ALA A 38 -13.37 -2.02 -13.00
N ALA A 39 -12.12 -2.38 -13.32
CA ALA A 39 -11.40 -1.83 -14.46
C ALA A 39 -12.00 -2.28 -15.79
N GLU A 40 -12.38 -3.56 -15.91
CA GLU A 40 -13.04 -4.11 -17.10
C GLU A 40 -14.43 -3.48 -17.32
N ALA A 41 -15.19 -3.27 -16.24
CA ALA A 41 -16.49 -2.57 -16.31
C ALA A 41 -16.32 -1.13 -16.80
N SER A 42 -15.24 -0.45 -16.41
CA SER A 42 -14.90 0.91 -16.81
C SER A 42 -14.36 0.98 -18.25
N ALA A 43 -13.69 -0.08 -18.74
CA ALA A 43 -13.15 -0.16 -20.10
C ALA A 43 -14.26 -0.27 -21.18
N GLY A 44 -15.47 -0.64 -20.78
CA GLY A 44 -16.62 -0.79 -21.66
C GLY A 44 -16.62 -2.11 -22.44
N PRO A 45 -17.47 -2.23 -23.48
CA PRO A 45 -17.70 -3.48 -24.20
C PRO A 45 -16.60 -3.82 -25.23
N ASP A 46 -15.62 -2.97 -25.40
CA ASP A 46 -14.51 -3.22 -26.33
C ASP A 46 -13.62 -4.35 -25.74
N ASP A 47 -13.28 -5.33 -26.58
CA ASP A 47 -12.43 -6.47 -26.21
C ASP A 47 -10.94 -6.06 -26.12
N ARG A 48 -10.66 -5.06 -25.29
CA ARG A 48 -9.32 -4.57 -25.00
C ARG A 48 -8.97 -4.75 -23.53
N ALA A 49 -7.69 -4.90 -23.25
CA ALA A 49 -7.20 -4.88 -21.88
C ALA A 49 -7.55 -3.53 -21.19
N PRO A 50 -7.99 -3.55 -19.92
CA PRO A 50 -8.20 -2.34 -19.17
C PRO A 50 -6.86 -1.62 -18.93
N ARG A 51 -6.87 -0.30 -19.05
CA ARG A 51 -5.70 0.55 -18.82
C ARG A 51 -5.75 1.08 -17.39
N ILE A 52 -4.75 0.76 -16.60
CA ILE A 52 -4.66 1.14 -15.19
C ILE A 52 -3.42 2.00 -14.96
N LEU A 53 -3.62 3.11 -14.25
CA LEU A 53 -2.55 3.93 -13.69
C LEU A 53 -2.34 3.51 -12.24
N ASP A 54 -1.15 2.99 -11.89
CA ASP A 54 -0.78 2.65 -10.50
C ASP A 54 0.12 3.73 -9.92
N VAL A 55 -0.36 4.44 -8.90
CA VAL A 55 0.28 5.63 -8.33
C VAL A 55 0.97 5.31 -7.00
N GLY A 56 2.23 5.72 -6.87
CA GLY A 56 3.10 5.32 -5.78
C GLY A 56 3.31 3.81 -5.82
N SER A 57 3.66 3.31 -7.03
CA SER A 57 3.70 1.87 -7.30
C SER A 57 4.76 1.12 -6.49
N GLY A 58 5.72 1.84 -5.91
CA GLY A 58 6.84 1.24 -5.20
C GLY A 58 7.63 0.29 -6.09
N THR A 59 7.90 -0.90 -5.59
CA THR A 59 8.54 -1.97 -6.37
C THR A 59 7.57 -2.68 -7.33
N GLY A 60 6.33 -2.22 -7.44
CA GLY A 60 5.32 -2.74 -8.37
C GLY A 60 4.60 -3.99 -7.89
N ILE A 61 4.39 -4.18 -6.58
CA ILE A 61 3.69 -5.37 -6.04
C ILE A 61 2.26 -5.45 -6.58
N LEU A 62 1.44 -4.40 -6.40
CA LEU A 62 0.07 -4.36 -6.92
C LEU A 62 0.06 -4.33 -8.45
N ALA A 63 0.84 -3.43 -9.05
CA ALA A 63 0.95 -3.26 -10.49
C ALA A 63 1.25 -4.57 -11.23
N SER A 64 2.20 -5.38 -10.71
CA SER A 64 2.55 -6.67 -11.32
C SER A 64 1.46 -7.73 -11.18
N GLN A 65 0.68 -7.71 -10.09
CA GLN A 65 -0.48 -8.60 -9.94
C GLN A 65 -1.59 -8.23 -10.93
N LEU A 66 -1.91 -6.92 -11.08
CA LEU A 66 -2.91 -6.43 -12.03
C LEU A 66 -2.48 -6.70 -13.48
N ARG A 67 -1.19 -6.48 -13.81
CA ARG A 67 -0.64 -6.82 -15.12
C ARG A 67 -0.75 -8.33 -15.42
N THR A 68 -0.43 -9.17 -14.43
CA THR A 68 -0.56 -10.63 -14.57
C THR A 68 -2.02 -11.05 -14.77
N ALA A 69 -2.95 -10.30 -14.20
CA ALA A 69 -4.40 -10.50 -14.38
C ALA A 69 -4.93 -9.97 -15.73
N GLY A 70 -4.08 -9.32 -16.54
CA GLY A 70 -4.43 -8.93 -17.92
C GLY A 70 -4.57 -7.42 -18.17
N ALA A 71 -4.27 -6.57 -17.20
CA ALA A 71 -4.31 -5.12 -17.40
C ALA A 71 -3.06 -4.58 -18.13
N GLU A 72 -3.23 -3.49 -18.88
CA GLU A 72 -2.15 -2.60 -19.31
C GLU A 72 -1.85 -1.61 -18.20
N ILE A 73 -0.61 -1.61 -17.70
CA ILE A 73 -0.22 -0.80 -16.54
C ILE A 73 0.77 0.30 -16.94
N LEU A 74 0.46 1.53 -16.54
CA LEU A 74 1.44 2.59 -16.36
C LEU A 74 1.61 2.81 -14.85
N ALA A 75 2.85 2.78 -14.38
CA ALA A 75 3.18 3.05 -12.99
C ALA A 75 3.82 4.44 -12.84
N VAL A 76 3.49 5.14 -11.75
CA VAL A 76 4.15 6.39 -11.34
C VAL A 76 4.74 6.20 -9.95
N GLU A 77 6.05 6.44 -9.81
CA GLU A 77 6.78 6.20 -8.56
C GLU A 77 7.83 7.29 -8.34
N PRO A 78 7.81 8.01 -7.21
CA PRO A 78 8.79 9.06 -6.96
C PRO A 78 10.19 8.56 -6.67
N ASP A 79 10.36 7.35 -6.07
CA ASP A 79 11.66 6.81 -5.72
C ASP A 79 12.28 6.03 -6.88
N PRO A 80 13.44 6.49 -7.43
CA PRO A 80 14.10 5.80 -8.54
C PRO A 80 14.54 4.37 -8.19
N ALA A 81 14.95 4.08 -6.94
CA ALA A 81 15.41 2.76 -6.53
C ALA A 81 14.26 1.76 -6.47
N MET A 82 13.07 2.20 -6.04
CA MET A 82 11.84 1.42 -6.12
C MET A 82 11.46 1.15 -7.58
N ALA A 83 11.46 2.17 -8.42
CA ALA A 83 11.13 2.08 -9.84
C ALA A 83 12.06 1.09 -10.59
N GLU A 84 13.36 1.07 -10.26
CA GLU A 84 14.32 0.12 -10.83
C GLU A 84 13.98 -1.34 -10.53
N LEU A 85 13.34 -1.64 -9.40
CA LEU A 85 12.88 -2.99 -9.05
C LEU A 85 11.54 -3.35 -9.71
N ALA A 86 10.75 -2.35 -10.09
CA ALA A 86 9.48 -2.56 -10.79
C ALA A 86 9.68 -2.89 -12.29
N ARG A 87 10.63 -2.24 -12.95
CA ARG A 87 10.88 -2.41 -14.40
C ARG A 87 11.16 -3.85 -14.83
N PRO A 88 12.00 -4.66 -14.15
CA PRO A 88 12.23 -6.06 -14.50
C PRO A 88 10.97 -6.93 -14.45
N LYS A 89 9.93 -6.50 -13.73
CA LYS A 89 8.62 -7.16 -13.69
C LYS A 89 7.77 -6.86 -14.94
N GLY A 90 8.34 -6.12 -15.91
CA GLY A 90 7.70 -5.74 -17.17
C GLY A 90 6.73 -4.58 -17.04
N LEU A 91 6.94 -3.72 -16.03
CA LEU A 91 6.16 -2.51 -15.82
C LEU A 91 6.81 -1.32 -16.53
N GLU A 92 5.99 -0.50 -17.18
CA GLU A 92 6.36 0.85 -17.60
C GLU A 92 6.26 1.77 -16.39
N VAL A 93 7.39 2.41 -16.00
CA VAL A 93 7.45 3.25 -14.78
C VAL A 93 7.98 4.64 -15.13
N GLU A 94 7.17 5.65 -14.85
CA GLU A 94 7.56 7.07 -14.90
C GLU A 94 7.99 7.50 -13.48
N VAL A 95 9.20 8.03 -13.36
CA VAL A 95 9.74 8.48 -12.08
C VAL A 95 9.31 9.92 -11.85
N SER A 96 8.33 10.11 -11.00
CA SER A 96 7.77 11.41 -10.62
C SER A 96 6.96 11.31 -9.33
N ALA A 97 6.91 12.38 -8.53
CA ALA A 97 5.82 12.57 -7.59
C ALA A 97 4.51 12.75 -8.37
N PHE A 98 3.40 12.25 -7.85
CA PHE A 98 2.13 12.32 -8.57
C PHE A 98 1.63 13.76 -8.74
N GLU A 99 1.93 14.63 -7.80
CA GLU A 99 1.61 16.05 -7.83
C GLU A 99 2.31 16.80 -8.98
N ASP A 100 3.50 16.32 -9.39
CA ASP A 100 4.31 16.91 -10.46
C ASP A 100 4.19 16.13 -11.79
N TRP A 101 3.44 15.02 -11.78
CA TRP A 101 3.32 14.14 -12.94
C TRP A 101 2.46 14.74 -14.05
N ASP A 102 2.96 14.72 -15.30
CA ASP A 102 2.22 15.16 -16.49
C ASP A 102 1.49 13.95 -17.14
N PRO A 103 0.17 13.91 -17.12
CA PRO A 103 -0.59 12.84 -17.76
C PRO A 103 -0.50 12.84 -19.30
N GLN A 104 -0.01 13.90 -19.95
CA GLN A 104 0.12 14.02 -21.41
C GLN A 104 -1.18 13.65 -22.15
N SER A 105 -2.32 14.08 -21.62
CA SER A 105 -3.66 13.77 -22.15
C SER A 105 -4.04 12.27 -22.16
N ARG A 106 -3.28 11.40 -21.48
CA ARG A 106 -3.62 9.98 -21.31
C ARG A 106 -4.81 9.83 -20.37
N THR A 107 -5.62 8.82 -20.65
CA THR A 107 -6.75 8.43 -19.79
C THR A 107 -6.69 6.95 -19.46
N PHE A 108 -7.26 6.60 -18.31
CA PHE A 108 -7.22 5.27 -17.73
C PHE A 108 -8.63 4.83 -17.31
N ASP A 109 -8.88 3.54 -17.40
CA ASP A 109 -10.15 2.96 -16.96
C ASP A 109 -10.19 2.87 -15.43
N LEU A 110 -9.01 2.74 -14.81
CA LEU A 110 -8.87 2.73 -13.37
C LEU A 110 -7.56 3.41 -12.94
N VAL A 111 -7.61 4.11 -11.80
CA VAL A 111 -6.42 4.59 -11.08
C VAL A 111 -6.32 3.82 -9.78
N SER A 112 -5.16 3.20 -9.49
CA SER A 112 -4.92 2.43 -8.28
C SER A 112 -3.87 3.08 -7.38
N PHE A 113 -4.04 2.90 -6.07
CA PHE A 113 -3.08 3.22 -5.03
C PHE A 113 -2.94 2.00 -4.12
N GLY A 114 -1.80 1.33 -4.16
CA GLY A 114 -1.47 0.22 -3.28
C GLY A 114 -0.60 0.69 -2.12
N GLN A 115 -1.15 0.89 -0.92
CA GLN A 115 -0.43 1.40 0.26
C GLN A 115 0.19 2.81 0.04
N SER A 116 -0.34 3.61 -0.88
CA SER A 116 0.33 4.84 -1.30
C SER A 116 -0.53 6.11 -1.18
N PHE A 117 -1.85 6.02 -1.11
CA PHE A 117 -2.73 7.18 -1.11
C PHE A 117 -2.47 8.18 0.02
N HIS A 118 -2.01 7.71 1.18
CA HIS A 118 -1.67 8.57 2.31
C HIS A 118 -0.37 9.39 2.12
N TRP A 119 0.40 9.12 1.06
CA TRP A 119 1.62 9.86 0.71
C TRP A 119 1.38 11.00 -0.27
N VAL A 120 0.21 11.11 -0.89
CA VAL A 120 -0.15 12.18 -1.82
C VAL A 120 -1.04 13.22 -1.15
N ASP A 121 -0.96 14.47 -1.60
CA ASP A 121 -1.89 15.52 -1.19
C ASP A 121 -3.25 15.30 -1.86
N PRO A 122 -4.31 14.94 -1.11
CA PRO A 122 -5.62 14.67 -1.70
C PRO A 122 -6.22 15.89 -2.42
N SER A 123 -5.84 17.10 -2.03
CA SER A 123 -6.34 18.35 -2.65
C SER A 123 -5.80 18.56 -4.06
N VAL A 124 -4.65 17.97 -4.37
CA VAL A 124 -4.03 17.96 -5.70
C VAL A 124 -4.34 16.66 -6.44
N ALA A 125 -4.23 15.53 -5.75
CA ALA A 125 -4.38 14.21 -6.36
C ALA A 125 -5.81 13.96 -6.87
N LEU A 126 -6.85 14.23 -6.06
CA LEU A 126 -8.22 13.90 -6.45
C LEU A 126 -8.73 14.67 -7.68
N PRO A 127 -8.47 15.98 -7.85
CA PRO A 127 -8.74 16.67 -9.12
C PRO A 127 -7.99 16.05 -10.30
N THR A 128 -6.70 15.74 -10.16
CA THR A 128 -5.90 15.12 -11.21
C THR A 128 -6.47 13.76 -11.61
N ILE A 129 -6.80 12.89 -10.63
CA ILE A 129 -7.42 11.59 -10.86
C ILE A 129 -8.69 11.72 -11.70
N ARG A 130 -9.56 12.69 -11.38
CA ARG A 130 -10.78 12.92 -12.18
C ARG A 130 -10.53 13.28 -13.64
N THR A 131 -9.42 13.97 -13.92
CA THR A 131 -9.07 14.35 -15.30
C THR A 131 -8.49 13.22 -16.13
N VAL A 132 -7.85 12.24 -15.48
CA VAL A 132 -7.22 11.09 -16.13
C VAL A 132 -8.10 9.85 -16.17
N LEU A 133 -9.21 9.80 -15.42
CA LEU A 133 -10.19 8.73 -15.54
C LEU A 133 -11.03 8.89 -16.81
N THR A 134 -11.27 7.79 -17.51
CA THR A 134 -12.28 7.72 -18.57
C THR A 134 -13.68 7.97 -18.00
N PRO A 135 -14.68 8.40 -18.80
CA PRO A 135 -16.06 8.48 -18.34
C PRO A 135 -16.53 7.14 -17.75
N GLY A 136 -16.92 7.13 -16.48
CA GLY A 136 -17.27 5.92 -15.75
C GLY A 136 -16.06 5.15 -15.16
N GLY A 137 -14.86 5.74 -15.24
CA GLY A 137 -13.65 5.18 -14.66
C GLY A 137 -13.68 5.12 -13.12
N THR A 138 -12.88 4.26 -12.55
CA THR A 138 -12.89 3.93 -11.11
C THR A 138 -11.55 4.27 -10.46
N LEU A 139 -11.60 4.81 -9.23
CA LEU A 139 -10.45 4.93 -8.34
C LEU A 139 -10.46 3.75 -7.37
N ALA A 140 -9.32 3.04 -7.24
CA ALA A 140 -9.10 1.93 -6.32
C ALA A 140 -8.02 2.26 -5.30
N LEU A 141 -8.36 2.23 -4.01
CA LEU A 141 -7.41 2.36 -2.92
C LEU A 141 -7.31 1.02 -2.20
N ALA A 142 -6.11 0.48 -2.04
CA ALA A 142 -5.89 -0.83 -1.45
C ALA A 142 -4.85 -0.78 -0.34
N TRP A 143 -5.15 -1.43 0.80
CA TRP A 143 -4.24 -1.58 1.93
C TRP A 143 -4.24 -3.02 2.41
N ASN A 144 -3.07 -3.55 2.71
CA ASN A 144 -2.91 -4.74 3.53
C ASN A 144 -2.76 -4.30 4.99
N ASP A 145 -3.47 -4.96 5.89
CA ASP A 145 -3.29 -4.82 7.33
C ASP A 145 -3.00 -6.20 7.91
N ILE A 146 -1.74 -6.43 8.29
CA ILE A 146 -1.25 -7.75 8.67
C ILE A 146 -0.83 -7.74 10.12
N GLU A 147 -1.52 -8.54 10.91
CA GLU A 147 -1.25 -8.65 12.34
C GLU A 147 -1.00 -10.11 12.75
N PRO A 148 -0.03 -10.34 13.67
CA PRO A 148 0.12 -11.65 14.29
C PRO A 148 -1.16 -12.08 15.01
N ILE A 149 -1.42 -13.38 15.07
CA ILE A 149 -2.61 -13.93 15.73
C ILE A 149 -2.30 -14.25 17.21
N GLY A 150 -3.28 -13.99 18.08
CA GLY A 150 -3.26 -14.43 19.47
C GLY A 150 -2.33 -13.64 20.40
N GLU A 151 -1.82 -14.29 21.46
CA GLU A 151 -1.00 -13.64 22.49
C GLU A 151 0.33 -13.09 21.98
N LEU A 152 0.84 -13.63 20.86
CA LEU A 152 2.09 -13.15 20.26
C LEU A 152 1.95 -11.70 19.77
N LYS A 153 0.78 -11.32 19.21
CA LYS A 153 0.49 -9.93 18.86
C LYS A 153 0.71 -9.00 20.06
N THR A 154 0.09 -9.32 21.20
CA THR A 154 0.19 -8.49 22.40
C THR A 154 1.63 -8.33 22.88
N ARG A 155 2.45 -9.41 22.82
CA ARG A 155 3.86 -9.34 23.21
C ARG A 155 4.69 -8.50 22.26
N LEU A 156 4.50 -8.68 20.95
CA LEU A 156 5.23 -7.92 19.93
C LEU A 156 4.84 -6.44 19.97
N ASP A 157 3.55 -6.11 20.16
CA ASP A 157 3.08 -4.74 20.33
C ASP A 157 3.67 -4.09 21.57
N ALA A 158 3.70 -4.80 22.69
CA ALA A 158 4.31 -4.31 23.92
C ALA A 158 5.83 -4.07 23.77
N THR A 159 6.51 -4.92 23.01
CA THR A 159 7.93 -4.73 22.69
C THR A 159 8.10 -3.49 21.80
N ALA A 160 7.36 -3.36 20.71
CA ALA A 160 7.43 -2.23 19.80
C ALA A 160 7.12 -0.90 20.51
N ALA A 161 6.13 -0.87 21.41
CA ALA A 161 5.74 0.33 22.17
C ALA A 161 6.88 0.95 22.99
N ARG A 162 7.86 0.15 23.44
CA ARG A 162 9.03 0.66 24.18
C ARG A 162 9.97 1.51 23.31
N PHE A 163 9.90 1.33 22.01
CA PHE A 163 10.78 2.00 21.04
C PHE A 163 10.10 3.18 20.33
N HIS A 164 8.78 3.27 20.33
CA HIS A 164 8.01 4.37 19.76
C HIS A 164 7.55 5.31 20.88
N THR A 165 8.31 6.38 21.13
CA THR A 165 8.08 7.31 22.25
C THR A 165 7.25 8.54 21.90
N ASP A 166 6.83 8.66 20.65
CA ASP A 166 6.16 9.86 20.09
C ASP A 166 4.62 9.75 20.10
N GLY A 167 4.06 8.85 20.91
CA GLY A 167 2.59 8.68 21.06
C GLY A 167 1.90 8.11 19.84
N ARG A 168 2.65 7.71 18.82
CA ARG A 168 2.13 6.97 17.68
C ARG A 168 2.12 5.51 18.05
N THR A 169 0.96 4.91 17.99
CA THR A 169 0.72 3.52 18.35
C THR A 169 1.71 2.60 17.63
N ALA A 170 2.34 1.76 18.42
CA ALA A 170 3.22 0.69 17.99
C ALA A 170 2.43 -0.49 17.39
N SER A 171 1.35 -0.23 16.65
CA SER A 171 0.75 -1.26 15.84
C SER A 171 1.75 -1.66 14.78
N LEU A 172 2.14 -2.91 14.77
CA LEU A 172 2.99 -3.51 13.72
C LEU A 172 2.20 -3.67 12.42
N GLY A 173 0.92 -3.34 12.42
CA GLY A 173 0.06 -3.20 11.26
C GLY A 173 0.39 -1.94 10.44
N THR A 174 -0.02 -1.94 9.23
CA THR A 174 0.42 -1.09 8.13
C THR A 174 -0.04 0.36 8.15
N ALA A 175 -0.79 0.79 9.11
CA ALA A 175 -1.15 2.19 9.22
C ALA A 175 -0.98 2.61 10.67
N GLY A 176 -0.38 3.75 10.91
CA GLY A 176 -0.50 4.44 12.17
C GLY A 176 -1.93 4.91 12.40
N ALA A 177 -2.91 4.06 12.14
CA ALA A 177 -4.31 4.22 12.45
C ALA A 177 -4.58 3.45 13.73
N GLU A 178 -4.94 4.16 14.74
CA GLU A 178 -5.51 3.65 15.97
C GLU A 178 -6.67 2.71 15.64
N ASP A 179 -6.63 1.50 16.23
CA ASP A 179 -7.70 0.53 16.37
C ASP A 179 -8.42 -0.02 15.12
N THR A 180 -8.29 -1.35 14.99
CA THR A 180 -9.28 -2.27 14.36
C THR A 180 -10.28 -1.59 13.45
N PHE A 181 -10.05 -1.72 12.12
CA PHE A 181 -10.98 -1.29 11.06
C PHE A 181 -12.42 -1.84 11.20
N ALA A 182 -12.69 -2.64 12.23
CA ALA A 182 -13.96 -3.34 12.40
C ALA A 182 -15.19 -2.42 12.52
N HIS A 183 -15.04 -1.12 12.79
CA HIS A 183 -16.20 -0.23 12.96
C HIS A 183 -15.97 1.28 12.63
N VAL A 184 -14.79 1.67 12.16
CA VAL A 184 -14.51 3.07 11.80
C VAL A 184 -14.22 3.16 10.30
N GLU A 185 -15.02 3.95 9.59
CA GLU A 185 -14.83 4.20 8.16
C GLU A 185 -13.43 4.79 7.90
N HIS A 186 -12.70 4.24 6.90
CA HIS A 186 -11.35 4.70 6.60
C HIS A 186 -11.32 6.21 6.29
N PRO A 187 -10.35 7.00 6.82
CA PRO A 187 -10.31 8.46 6.65
C PRO A 187 -10.39 8.95 5.20
N ALA A 188 -9.85 8.17 4.25
CA ALA A 188 -9.94 8.48 2.82
C ALA A 188 -11.39 8.58 2.30
N ILE A 189 -12.35 7.89 2.92
CA ILE A 189 -13.76 7.89 2.50
C ILE A 189 -14.36 9.29 2.56
N ALA A 190 -14.11 10.02 3.64
CA ALA A 190 -14.60 11.39 3.78
C ALA A 190 -13.96 12.32 2.73
N GLN A 191 -12.67 12.16 2.45
CA GLN A 191 -11.96 12.91 1.41
C GLN A 191 -12.53 12.62 0.02
N LEU A 192 -12.77 11.34 -0.30
CA LEU A 192 -13.35 10.91 -1.58
C LEU A 192 -14.76 11.49 -1.78
N ARG A 193 -15.62 11.38 -0.77
CA ARG A 193 -16.98 11.97 -0.83
C ARG A 193 -16.94 13.48 -1.00
N GLY A 194 -16.04 14.15 -0.28
CA GLY A 194 -15.83 15.60 -0.40
C GLY A 194 -15.40 16.03 -1.80
N ALA A 195 -14.65 15.18 -2.51
CA ALA A 195 -14.25 15.37 -3.89
C ALA A 195 -15.27 14.88 -4.93
N GLY A 196 -16.44 14.41 -4.50
CA GLY A 196 -17.55 13.99 -5.38
C GLY A 196 -17.41 12.58 -5.93
N PHE A 197 -16.59 11.71 -5.31
CA PHE A 197 -16.56 10.28 -5.59
C PHE A 197 -17.60 9.53 -4.76
N SER A 198 -18.02 8.36 -5.25
CA SER A 198 -18.93 7.44 -4.57
C SER A 198 -18.17 6.21 -4.10
N PRO A 199 -17.53 6.22 -2.89
CA PRO A 199 -16.71 5.14 -2.40
C PRO A 199 -17.53 3.99 -1.81
N LYS A 200 -17.04 2.76 -2.03
CA LYS A 200 -17.53 1.52 -1.42
C LYS A 200 -16.33 0.73 -0.87
N GLU A 201 -16.40 0.34 0.40
CA GLU A 201 -15.39 -0.47 1.08
C GLU A 201 -15.72 -1.96 1.00
N THR A 202 -14.66 -2.76 0.90
CA THR A 202 -14.74 -4.22 0.99
C THR A 202 -13.45 -4.73 1.65
N THR A 203 -13.57 -5.60 2.65
CA THR A 203 -12.42 -6.23 3.32
C THR A 203 -12.26 -7.67 2.84
N PHE A 204 -11.02 -8.06 2.53
CA PHE A 204 -10.62 -9.40 2.16
C PHE A 204 -9.70 -9.95 3.25
N VAL A 205 -9.95 -11.17 3.69
CA VAL A 205 -9.22 -11.78 4.80
C VAL A 205 -8.42 -12.97 4.30
N ASP A 206 -7.10 -12.95 4.55
CA ASP A 206 -6.21 -14.07 4.33
C ASP A 206 -5.48 -14.44 5.63
N ASN A 207 -5.26 -15.74 5.85
CA ASN A 207 -4.37 -16.23 6.90
C ASN A 207 -3.01 -16.55 6.27
N LEU A 208 -1.97 -16.04 6.88
CA LEU A 208 -0.60 -16.12 6.40
C LEU A 208 0.29 -16.76 7.46
N HIS A 209 1.33 -17.44 7.04
CA HIS A 209 2.39 -17.91 7.93
C HIS A 209 3.71 -17.28 7.49
N TYR A 210 4.45 -16.73 8.46
CA TYR A 210 5.76 -16.14 8.25
C TYR A 210 6.82 -16.90 9.04
N SER A 211 7.95 -17.17 8.41
CA SER A 211 9.14 -17.49 9.18
C SER A 211 9.53 -16.30 10.07
N LYS A 212 10.23 -16.56 11.18
CA LYS A 212 10.80 -15.50 12.02
C LYS A 212 11.58 -14.46 11.21
N HIS A 213 12.40 -14.93 10.27
CA HIS A 213 13.21 -14.07 9.40
C HIS A 213 12.34 -13.19 8.52
N ASP A 214 11.35 -13.77 7.82
CA ASP A 214 10.52 -13.03 6.84
C ASP A 214 9.64 -11.99 7.53
N TRP A 215 9.05 -12.37 8.70
CA TRP A 215 8.28 -11.42 9.49
C TRP A 215 9.09 -10.21 9.93
N LEU A 216 10.25 -10.46 10.54
CA LEU A 216 11.14 -9.38 10.97
C LEU A 216 11.62 -8.54 9.78
N SER A 217 11.97 -9.18 8.67
CA SER A 217 12.39 -8.46 7.48
C SER A 217 11.28 -7.58 6.93
N MET A 218 10.05 -8.07 6.88
CA MET A 218 8.88 -7.28 6.48
C MET A 218 8.65 -6.09 7.42
N VAL A 219 8.58 -6.33 8.75
CA VAL A 219 8.31 -5.28 9.75
C VAL A 219 9.35 -4.16 9.68
N PHE A 220 10.62 -4.50 9.47
CA PHE A 220 11.69 -3.52 9.42
C PHE A 220 11.82 -2.80 8.06
N THR A 221 10.88 -3.02 7.12
CA THR A 221 10.65 -2.17 5.94
C THR A 221 9.57 -1.11 6.14
N TYR A 222 8.91 -1.04 7.29
CA TYR A 222 7.95 0.04 7.55
C TYR A 222 8.67 1.36 7.81
N SER A 223 8.08 2.45 7.35
CA SER A 223 8.67 3.79 7.44
C SER A 223 9.01 4.21 8.86
N ALA A 224 8.25 3.76 9.87
CA ALA A 224 8.52 4.04 11.28
C ALA A 224 9.83 3.40 11.76
N GLN A 225 10.19 2.21 11.27
CA GLN A 225 11.43 1.52 11.57
C GLN A 225 12.59 2.04 10.73
N LEU A 226 12.35 2.38 9.45
CA LEU A 226 13.39 2.91 8.56
C LEU A 226 13.93 4.25 9.05
N THR A 227 13.07 5.11 9.60
CA THR A 227 13.45 6.42 10.14
C THR A 227 13.90 6.39 11.61
N MET A 228 13.94 5.21 12.23
CA MET A 228 14.42 5.04 13.61
C MET A 228 15.96 5.09 13.68
N ASP A 229 16.50 5.56 14.80
CA ASP A 229 17.93 5.47 15.10
C ASP A 229 18.44 4.02 14.88
N PRO A 230 19.55 3.82 14.14
CA PRO A 230 20.00 2.47 13.76
C PRO A 230 20.29 1.55 14.95
N VAL A 231 20.82 2.09 16.06
CA VAL A 231 21.12 1.29 17.27
C VAL A 231 19.81 0.87 17.93
N LYS A 232 18.88 1.80 18.07
CA LYS A 232 17.54 1.56 18.61
C LYS A 232 16.79 0.51 17.78
N ARG A 233 16.87 0.63 16.44
CA ARG A 233 16.28 -0.32 15.49
C ARG A 233 16.85 -1.73 15.62
N ALA A 234 18.17 -1.86 15.79
CA ALA A 234 18.83 -3.15 15.98
C ALA A 234 18.39 -3.82 17.29
N VAL A 235 18.33 -3.09 18.40
CA VAL A 235 17.87 -3.59 19.70
C VAL A 235 16.40 -4.03 19.62
N MET A 236 15.53 -3.21 19.00
CA MET A 236 14.13 -3.57 18.79
C MET A 236 14.00 -4.89 18.01
N ARG A 237 14.79 -5.04 16.93
CA ARG A 237 14.77 -6.27 16.11
C ARG A 237 15.19 -7.51 16.92
N GLU A 238 16.22 -7.38 17.76
CA GLU A 238 16.69 -8.46 18.64
C GLU A 238 15.63 -8.86 19.65
N GLU A 239 15.02 -7.90 20.33
CA GLU A 239 13.99 -8.15 21.33
C GLU A 239 12.73 -8.78 20.69
N MET A 240 12.29 -8.27 19.53
CA MET A 240 11.18 -8.90 18.81
C MET A 240 11.52 -10.33 18.34
N SER A 241 12.76 -10.55 17.89
CA SER A 241 13.21 -11.88 17.49
C SER A 241 13.16 -12.89 18.64
N ALA A 242 13.42 -12.45 19.88
CA ALA A 242 13.35 -13.31 21.06
C ALA A 242 11.91 -13.73 21.39
N GLU A 243 10.90 -12.94 21.02
CA GLU A 243 9.48 -13.26 21.24
C GLU A 243 8.92 -14.25 20.20
N ILE A 244 9.48 -14.28 18.99
CA ILE A 244 8.94 -15.11 17.90
C ILE A 244 9.51 -16.53 18.00
N PRO A 245 8.65 -17.57 17.96
CA PRO A 245 9.08 -18.97 17.90
C PRO A 245 9.98 -19.28 16.70
N GLU A 246 10.79 -20.35 16.80
CA GLU A 246 11.70 -20.74 15.70
C GLU A 246 10.96 -21.22 14.44
N ASP A 247 9.75 -21.75 14.58
CA ASP A 247 8.86 -22.16 13.50
C ASP A 247 8.09 -20.98 12.87
N GLY A 248 8.26 -19.77 13.41
CA GLY A 248 7.64 -18.57 12.90
C GLY A 248 6.34 -18.20 13.59
N LEU A 249 5.45 -17.54 12.84
CA LEU A 249 4.16 -17.08 13.38
C LEU A 249 3.07 -17.11 12.32
N ASP A 250 1.84 -17.26 12.80
CA ASP A 250 0.65 -17.07 12.00
C ASP A 250 0.19 -15.61 12.12
N ALA A 251 -0.21 -15.05 10.99
CA ALA A 251 -0.72 -13.69 10.86
C ALA A 251 -2.02 -13.69 10.07
N ARG A 252 -2.85 -12.70 10.35
CA ARG A 252 -4.07 -12.42 9.61
C ARG A 252 -3.87 -11.13 8.83
N ASN A 253 -4.15 -11.17 7.53
CA ASN A 253 -4.22 -9.99 6.68
C ASN A 253 -5.68 -9.60 6.49
N GLU A 254 -6.07 -8.41 6.94
CA GLU A 254 -7.35 -7.79 6.64
C GLU A 254 -7.13 -6.72 5.57
N ALA A 255 -7.11 -7.16 4.30
CA ALA A 255 -6.87 -6.26 3.18
C ALA A 255 -8.11 -5.44 2.85
N LEU A 256 -8.02 -4.12 3.00
CA LEU A 256 -9.08 -3.18 2.66
C LEU A 256 -8.97 -2.75 1.21
N LEU A 257 -10.08 -2.79 0.49
CA LEU A 257 -10.25 -2.19 -0.84
C LEU A 257 -11.37 -1.14 -0.78
N VAL A 258 -11.07 0.05 -1.27
CA VAL A 258 -12.06 1.08 -1.55
C VAL A 258 -12.14 1.27 -3.05
N LEU A 259 -13.29 0.98 -3.65
CA LEU A 259 -13.60 1.33 -5.04
C LEU A 259 -14.49 2.57 -5.06
N ALA A 260 -14.12 3.59 -5.83
CA ALA A 260 -14.83 4.85 -5.88
C ALA A 260 -15.09 5.28 -7.34
N SER A 261 -16.36 5.35 -7.73
CA SER A 261 -16.75 5.90 -9.03
C SER A 261 -16.70 7.43 -9.00
N ALA A 262 -16.26 8.04 -10.13
CA ALA A 262 -16.11 9.48 -10.31
C ALA A 262 -17.41 10.19 -10.66
#